data_75f51097acf541ec4f53cd1dd6162ce9
#
_entry.id   75f51097acf541ec4f53cd1dd6162ce9
#
_cell.length_a   1.000
_cell.length_b   1.000
_cell.length_c   1.000
_cell.angle_alpha   90.00
_cell.angle_beta   90.00
_cell.angle_gamma   90.00
#
_symmetry.space_group_name_H-M   'P 1'
#
loop_
_entity.id
_entity.type
_entity.pdbx_description
1 polymer ?
#
loop_
_entity_poly.entity_id
_entity_poly.type
_entity_poly.pdbx_seq_one_letter_code
_entity_poly.pdbx_strand_id
1 'polypeptide(L)'
;SESIYFIQILSVIGTYSFNLICISLFTVPAILILRKTRKEIIVCFLFMIISLGFLVFGNLRYNQFNTTTDIKNNFTIRAVSPNISLDRFYSKQDELKIIQELITLSSPEKKKPTIFLWPEGIIPDSYLRDMDIYKELFSNSFGNDDLIIMGLNSVKTKNSENLFFNSMAVFN
;
A
#
# COMPACT_ATOMS: atom_id res chain seq x y z
N SER A 1 11.98 -2.49 -12.25
CA SER A 1 12.50 -3.64 -11.52
C SER A 1 12.28 -4.88 -12.34
N GLU A 2 13.37 -5.58 -12.65
CA GLU A 2 13.39 -6.75 -13.55
C GLU A 2 12.60 -7.95 -13.01
N SER A 3 12.23 -7.93 -11.74
CA SER A 3 11.53 -9.04 -11.06
C SER A 3 9.99 -8.91 -11.05
N ILE A 4 9.39 -7.96 -11.78
CA ILE A 4 7.95 -7.72 -11.74
C ILE A 4 7.13 -8.96 -12.15
N TYR A 5 7.63 -9.76 -13.07
CA TYR A 5 6.96 -10.98 -13.50
C TYR A 5 6.96 -12.04 -12.42
N PHE A 6 8.07 -12.18 -11.69
CA PHE A 6 8.20 -13.21 -10.65
C PHE A 6 7.29 -12.92 -9.45
N ILE A 7 7.13 -11.65 -9.08
CA ILE A 7 6.30 -11.25 -7.94
C ILE A 7 4.78 -11.29 -8.21
N GLN A 8 4.32 -11.43 -9.47
CA GLN A 8 2.90 -11.52 -9.78
C GLN A 8 2.20 -12.68 -9.06
N ILE A 9 2.92 -13.75 -8.76
CA ILE A 9 2.39 -14.93 -8.05
C ILE A 9 1.95 -14.60 -6.62
N LEU A 10 2.45 -13.52 -6.01
CA LEU A 10 2.03 -13.04 -4.68
C LEU A 10 0.52 -12.86 -4.57
N SER A 11 -0.12 -12.45 -5.66
CA SER A 11 -1.58 -12.26 -5.70
C SER A 11 -2.38 -13.55 -5.56
N VAL A 12 -1.75 -14.71 -5.74
CA VAL A 12 -2.37 -16.03 -5.66
C VAL A 12 -2.01 -16.74 -4.35
N ILE A 13 -0.73 -16.75 -4.02
CA ILE A 13 -0.22 -17.52 -2.87
C ILE A 13 0.05 -16.69 -1.62
N GLY A 14 0.02 -15.36 -1.73
CA GLY A 14 0.32 -14.45 -0.63
C GLY A 14 1.81 -14.35 -0.28
N THR A 15 2.17 -13.38 0.54
CA THR A 15 3.56 -13.03 0.87
C THR A 15 4.27 -14.13 1.65
N TYR A 16 3.60 -14.75 2.62
CA TYR A 16 4.24 -15.77 3.48
C TYR A 16 4.60 -17.03 2.69
N SER A 17 3.69 -17.54 1.85
CA SER A 17 3.95 -18.70 1.00
C SER A 17 5.04 -18.40 -0.03
N PHE A 18 5.04 -17.20 -0.59
CA PHE A 18 6.08 -16.76 -1.51
C PHE A 18 7.45 -16.72 -0.84
N ASN A 19 7.56 -16.15 0.36
CA ASN A 19 8.80 -16.11 1.12
C ASN A 19 9.33 -17.52 1.43
N LEU A 20 8.45 -18.45 1.82
CA LEU A 20 8.84 -19.83 2.07
C LEU A 20 9.43 -20.48 0.80
N ILE A 21 8.78 -20.29 -0.34
CA ILE A 21 9.27 -20.81 -1.62
C ILE A 21 10.60 -20.16 -2.02
N CYS A 22 10.75 -18.85 -1.83
CA CYS A 22 12.02 -18.16 -2.10
C CYS A 22 13.16 -18.70 -1.22
N ILE A 23 12.94 -18.84 0.08
CA ILE A 23 13.95 -19.42 0.99
C ILE A 23 14.31 -20.83 0.52
N SER A 24 13.33 -21.68 0.18
CA SER A 24 13.56 -23.01 -0.32
C SER A 24 14.35 -23.01 -1.63
N LEU A 25 14.03 -22.13 -2.58
CA LEU A 25 14.74 -21.99 -3.84
C LEU A 25 16.22 -21.65 -3.66
N PHE A 26 16.54 -20.76 -2.73
CA PHE A 26 17.93 -20.36 -2.46
C PHE A 26 18.69 -21.40 -1.65
N THR A 27 18.02 -22.22 -0.83
CA THR A 27 18.67 -23.24 -0.01
C THR A 27 18.84 -24.59 -0.71
N VAL A 28 17.94 -24.94 -1.64
CA VAL A 28 17.98 -26.22 -2.36
C VAL A 28 19.31 -26.47 -3.10
N PRO A 29 19.95 -25.50 -3.78
CA PRO A 29 21.25 -25.74 -4.41
C PRO A 29 22.35 -26.15 -3.45
N ALA A 30 22.30 -25.69 -2.20
CA ALA A 30 23.28 -26.06 -1.16
C ALA A 30 23.21 -27.56 -0.83
N ILE A 31 22.05 -28.19 -0.96
CA ILE A 31 21.86 -29.63 -0.74
C ILE A 31 22.66 -30.43 -1.75
N LEU A 32 22.76 -29.97 -3.01
CA LEU A 32 23.55 -30.63 -4.04
C LEU A 32 25.05 -30.63 -3.77
N ILE A 33 25.53 -29.63 -3.03
CA ILE A 33 26.93 -29.54 -2.61
C ILE A 33 27.21 -30.57 -1.51
N LEU A 34 26.26 -30.71 -0.56
CA LEU A 34 26.40 -31.57 0.61
C LEU A 34 26.14 -33.06 0.32
N ARG A 35 25.16 -33.32 -0.52
CA ARG A 35 24.74 -34.70 -0.87
C ARG A 35 24.31 -34.76 -2.34
N LYS A 36 24.87 -35.71 -3.12
CA LYS A 36 24.56 -35.91 -4.56
C LYS A 36 23.69 -37.14 -4.75
N THR A 37 22.58 -37.24 -4.05
CA THR A 37 21.67 -38.39 -4.28
C THR A 37 20.66 -38.05 -5.40
N ARG A 38 20.12 -39.08 -6.06
CA ARG A 38 19.11 -38.90 -7.11
C ARG A 38 17.87 -38.14 -6.63
N LYS A 39 17.49 -38.35 -5.38
CA LYS A 39 16.31 -37.64 -4.77
C LYS A 39 16.51 -36.14 -4.69
N GLU A 40 17.69 -35.70 -4.28
CA GLU A 40 18.03 -34.27 -4.12
C GLU A 40 18.11 -33.57 -5.48
N ILE A 41 18.64 -34.27 -6.50
CA ILE A 41 18.65 -33.76 -7.88
C ILE A 41 17.21 -33.55 -8.38
N ILE A 42 16.30 -34.49 -8.11
CA ILE A 42 14.87 -34.36 -8.47
C ILE A 42 14.22 -33.18 -7.76
N VAL A 43 14.48 -32.97 -6.47
CA VAL A 43 13.97 -31.84 -5.71
C VAL A 43 14.46 -30.51 -6.29
N CYS A 44 15.75 -30.39 -6.60
CA CYS A 44 16.29 -29.19 -7.25
C CYS A 44 15.61 -28.89 -8.59
N PHE A 45 15.42 -29.94 -9.39
CA PHE A 45 14.75 -29.80 -10.68
C PHE A 45 13.30 -29.36 -10.55
N LEU A 46 12.58 -29.89 -9.54
CA LEU A 46 11.20 -29.50 -9.24
C LEU A 46 11.12 -28.00 -8.87
N PHE A 47 12.01 -27.50 -8.00
CA PHE A 47 12.03 -26.08 -7.64
C PHE A 47 12.39 -25.18 -8.83
N MET A 48 13.26 -25.63 -9.72
CA MET A 48 13.56 -24.91 -10.96
C MET A 48 12.32 -24.80 -11.86
N ILE A 49 11.53 -25.86 -12.00
CA ILE A 49 10.27 -25.86 -12.75
C ILE A 49 9.26 -24.89 -12.11
N ILE A 50 9.14 -24.90 -10.78
CA ILE A 50 8.25 -23.97 -10.06
C ILE A 50 8.65 -22.52 -10.34
N SER A 51 9.94 -22.20 -10.29
CA SER A 51 10.44 -20.85 -10.59
C SER A 51 10.11 -20.42 -12.01
N LEU A 52 10.31 -21.31 -12.97
CA LEU A 52 9.96 -21.06 -14.37
C LEU A 52 8.44 -20.84 -14.53
N GLY A 53 7.64 -21.65 -13.83
CA GLY A 53 6.18 -21.49 -13.77
C GLY A 53 5.76 -20.10 -13.27
N PHE A 54 6.43 -19.57 -12.25
CA PHE A 54 6.15 -18.22 -11.75
C PHE A 54 6.46 -17.13 -12.78
N LEU A 55 7.55 -17.27 -13.52
CA LEU A 55 7.89 -16.34 -14.59
C LEU A 55 6.89 -16.38 -15.74
N VAL A 56 6.48 -17.58 -16.16
CA VAL A 56 5.47 -17.76 -17.23
C VAL A 56 4.13 -17.18 -16.79
N PHE A 57 3.66 -17.53 -15.58
CA PHE A 57 2.42 -16.98 -15.01
C PHE A 57 2.46 -15.45 -14.95
N GLY A 58 3.55 -14.89 -14.44
CA GLY A 58 3.70 -13.45 -14.31
C GLY A 58 3.72 -12.73 -15.66
N ASN A 59 4.38 -13.30 -16.64
CA ASN A 59 4.39 -12.74 -18.00
C ASN A 59 2.99 -12.74 -18.64
N LEU A 60 2.27 -13.85 -18.53
CA LEU A 60 0.89 -13.97 -19.03
C LEU A 60 -0.02 -12.94 -18.34
N ARG A 61 0.06 -12.85 -17.02
CA ARG A 61 -0.76 -11.93 -16.23
C ARG A 61 -0.43 -10.47 -16.55
N TYR A 62 0.83 -10.10 -16.60
CA TYR A 62 1.28 -8.76 -16.94
C TYR A 62 0.76 -8.32 -18.32
N ASN A 63 0.86 -9.20 -19.31
CA ASN A 63 0.36 -8.90 -20.65
C ASN A 63 -1.16 -8.75 -20.69
N GLN A 64 -1.91 -9.55 -19.94
CA GLN A 64 -3.37 -9.40 -19.82
C GLN A 64 -3.76 -8.03 -19.27
N PHE A 65 -3.07 -7.55 -18.24
CA PHE A 65 -3.35 -6.24 -17.65
C PHE A 65 -2.97 -5.06 -18.57
N ASN A 66 -1.86 -5.17 -19.28
CA ASN A 66 -1.43 -4.12 -20.21
C ASN A 66 -2.34 -3.97 -21.43
N THR A 67 -3.04 -5.02 -21.84
CA THR A 67 -3.99 -4.96 -22.97
C THR A 67 -5.36 -4.41 -22.58
N THR A 68 -5.69 -4.33 -21.28
CA THR A 68 -7.01 -3.87 -20.78
C THR A 68 -7.05 -2.37 -20.43
N THR A 69 -6.03 -1.59 -20.73
CA THR A 69 -5.79 -0.28 -20.11
C THR A 69 -6.14 0.95 -20.95
N ASP A 70 -7.21 0.94 -21.69
CA ASP A 70 -7.80 2.21 -22.16
C ASP A 70 -9.12 2.56 -21.44
N ILE A 71 -9.18 2.33 -20.13
CA ILE A 71 -10.20 2.97 -19.31
C ILE A 71 -9.80 4.45 -19.21
N LYS A 72 -10.44 5.30 -20.03
CA LYS A 72 -10.38 6.75 -19.87
C LYS A 72 -11.01 7.11 -18.52
N ASN A 73 -10.21 7.03 -17.46
CA ASN A 73 -10.65 7.48 -16.16
C ASN A 73 -10.80 9.00 -16.19
N ASN A 74 -12.00 9.49 -15.90
CA ASN A 74 -12.27 10.92 -15.78
C ASN A 74 -11.71 11.54 -14.50
N PHE A 75 -11.02 10.76 -13.67
CA PHE A 75 -10.40 11.18 -12.42
C PHE A 75 -8.92 10.80 -12.36
N THR A 76 -8.19 11.47 -11.49
CA THR A 76 -6.79 11.17 -11.18
C THR A 76 -6.69 10.54 -9.79
N ILE A 77 -5.77 9.61 -9.57
CA ILE A 77 -5.41 9.13 -8.23
C ILE A 77 -4.01 9.65 -7.93
N ARG A 78 -3.86 10.31 -6.77
CA ARG A 78 -2.58 10.84 -6.31
C ARG A 78 -2.27 10.31 -4.91
N ALA A 79 -1.34 9.38 -4.82
CA ALA A 79 -0.83 8.91 -3.54
C ALA A 79 0.23 9.90 -3.03
N VAL A 80 0.03 10.39 -1.80
CA VAL A 80 0.94 11.32 -1.12
C VAL A 80 1.84 10.53 -0.19
N SER A 81 3.14 10.66 -0.36
CA SER A 81 4.14 10.00 0.49
C SER A 81 5.05 11.05 1.14
N PRO A 82 4.62 11.65 2.26
CA PRO A 82 5.43 12.62 2.97
C PRO A 82 6.60 11.93 3.68
N ASN A 83 7.77 12.56 3.68
CA ASN A 83 8.93 12.08 4.43
C ASN A 83 8.92 12.62 5.86
N ILE A 84 7.86 12.30 6.62
CA ILE A 84 7.71 12.77 7.99
C ILE A 84 8.42 11.80 8.94
N SER A 85 9.26 12.35 9.84
CA SER A 85 9.98 11.55 10.85
C SER A 85 9.03 10.79 11.78
N LEU A 86 9.46 9.62 12.24
CA LEU A 86 8.77 8.85 13.27
C LEU A 86 8.74 9.57 14.64
N ASP A 87 9.56 10.60 14.83
CA ASP A 87 9.58 11.40 16.05
C ASP A 87 8.21 12.04 16.35
N ARG A 88 7.33 12.17 15.34
CA ARG A 88 5.96 12.64 15.50
C ARG A 88 5.12 11.83 16.49
N PHE A 89 5.45 10.55 16.69
CA PHE A 89 4.78 9.70 17.69
C PHE A 89 5.23 9.97 19.13
N TYR A 90 6.38 10.64 19.30
CA TYR A 90 7.00 10.91 20.59
C TYR A 90 7.01 12.38 20.98
N SER A 91 6.75 13.28 20.06
CA SER A 91 6.68 14.72 20.29
C SER A 91 5.32 15.25 19.83
N LYS A 92 4.71 16.15 20.62
CA LYS A 92 3.51 16.88 20.17
C LYS A 92 3.90 17.77 18.99
N GLN A 93 3.67 17.28 17.79
CA GLN A 93 3.75 18.11 16.59
C GLN A 93 2.44 18.86 16.39
N ASP A 94 2.55 20.03 15.80
CA ASP A 94 1.39 20.84 15.43
C ASP A 94 0.64 20.13 14.29
N GLU A 95 -0.55 19.59 14.60
CA GLU A 95 -1.41 18.91 13.62
C GLU A 95 -1.71 19.78 12.39
N LEU A 96 -1.97 21.06 12.63
CA LEU A 96 -2.23 22.02 11.56
C LEU A 96 -1.06 22.08 10.57
N LYS A 97 0.17 22.07 11.08
CA LYS A 97 1.37 22.09 10.24
C LYS A 97 1.49 20.83 9.40
N ILE A 98 1.21 19.66 9.98
CA ILE A 98 1.22 18.38 9.24
C ILE A 98 0.17 18.41 8.12
N ILE A 99 -1.05 18.87 8.42
CA ILE A 99 -2.13 18.95 7.43
C ILE A 99 -1.77 19.93 6.31
N GLN A 100 -1.19 21.09 6.63
CA GLN A 100 -0.73 22.06 5.63
C GLN A 100 0.38 21.49 4.74
N GLU A 101 1.30 20.72 5.31
CA GLU A 101 2.34 20.02 4.55
C GLU A 101 1.74 18.98 3.59
N LEU A 102 0.78 18.17 4.07
CA LEU A 102 0.07 17.20 3.25
C LEU A 102 -0.71 17.87 2.10
N ILE A 103 -1.37 18.99 2.35
CA ILE A 103 -2.06 19.78 1.33
C ILE A 103 -1.03 20.29 0.29
N THR A 104 0.09 20.80 0.74
CA THR A 104 1.16 21.30 -0.14
C THR A 104 1.71 20.19 -1.02
N LEU A 105 2.00 19.02 -0.46
CA LEU A 105 2.48 17.84 -1.18
C LEU A 105 1.42 17.27 -2.13
N SER A 106 0.13 17.38 -1.77
CA SER A 106 -0.98 16.99 -2.62
C SER A 106 -1.06 17.82 -3.89
N SER A 107 -0.61 19.09 -3.86
CA SER A 107 -0.64 20.02 -5.01
C SER A 107 -1.96 19.96 -5.77
N PRO A 108 -3.11 20.28 -5.17
CA PRO A 108 -4.42 20.16 -5.80
C PRO A 108 -4.55 21.16 -6.97
N GLU A 109 -4.91 20.66 -8.13
CA GLU A 109 -4.95 21.47 -9.36
C GLU A 109 -6.34 22.02 -9.69
N LYS A 110 -7.41 21.51 -9.06
CA LYS A 110 -8.83 21.89 -9.27
C LYS A 110 -9.34 21.79 -10.74
N LYS A 111 -8.55 21.15 -11.62
CA LYS A 111 -8.88 21.05 -13.05
C LYS A 111 -9.57 19.72 -13.41
N LYS A 112 -9.32 18.69 -12.64
CA LYS A 112 -9.81 17.35 -12.86
C LYS A 112 -10.07 16.70 -11.50
N PRO A 113 -11.21 16.00 -11.31
CA PRO A 113 -11.49 15.28 -10.10
C PRO A 113 -10.30 14.40 -9.70
N THR A 114 -9.82 14.56 -8.50
CA THR A 114 -8.65 13.84 -8.01
C THR A 114 -8.94 13.16 -6.67
N ILE A 115 -8.55 11.90 -6.57
CA ILE A 115 -8.59 11.14 -5.32
C ILE A 115 -7.19 11.18 -4.71
N PHE A 116 -7.07 11.88 -3.58
CA PHE A 116 -5.83 11.97 -2.81
C PHE A 116 -5.80 10.86 -1.77
N LEU A 117 -4.76 10.04 -1.81
CA LEU A 117 -4.53 8.99 -0.82
C LEU A 117 -3.44 9.45 0.15
N TRP A 118 -3.83 9.76 1.37
CA TRP A 118 -2.92 10.13 2.45
C TRP A 118 -2.57 8.90 3.29
N PRO A 119 -1.35 8.83 3.85
CA PRO A 119 -0.92 7.67 4.63
C PRO A 119 -1.73 7.49 5.92
N GLU A 120 -1.83 6.24 6.37
CA GLU A 120 -2.36 5.90 7.67
C GLU A 120 -1.43 6.39 8.79
N GLY A 121 -2.02 6.81 9.93
CA GLY A 121 -1.28 7.20 11.13
C GLY A 121 -0.40 8.44 10.97
N ILE A 122 -0.67 9.28 9.96
CA ILE A 122 0.10 10.50 9.73
C ILE A 122 -0.15 11.53 10.81
N ILE A 123 -1.34 11.50 11.43
CA ILE A 123 -1.76 12.36 12.54
C ILE A 123 -2.15 11.45 13.71
N PRO A 124 -1.16 11.04 14.55
CA PRO A 124 -1.35 9.94 15.50
C PRO A 124 -2.36 10.23 16.63
N ASP A 125 -2.47 11.46 17.06
CA ASP A 125 -3.29 11.85 18.22
C ASP A 125 -4.67 12.39 17.84
N SER A 126 -5.02 12.39 16.55
CA SER A 126 -6.28 12.92 16.04
C SER A 126 -7.32 11.86 15.80
N TYR A 127 -8.55 12.16 16.14
CA TYR A 127 -9.70 11.34 15.86
C TYR A 127 -10.53 11.94 14.71
N LEU A 128 -11.30 11.07 14.06
CA LEU A 128 -12.18 11.48 12.95
C LEU A 128 -13.08 12.68 13.33
N ARG A 129 -13.59 12.72 14.57
CA ARG A 129 -14.43 13.84 15.06
C ARG A 129 -13.70 15.18 15.13
N ASP A 130 -12.37 15.15 15.30
CA ASP A 130 -11.56 16.35 15.48
C ASP A 130 -11.23 16.99 14.12
N MET A 131 -11.44 16.25 13.01
CA MET A 131 -11.20 16.74 11.65
C MET A 131 -12.18 17.82 11.20
N ASP A 132 -13.31 17.98 11.89
CA ASP A 132 -14.29 19.02 11.57
C ASP A 132 -13.73 20.45 11.64
N ILE A 133 -12.73 20.68 12.48
CA ILE A 133 -12.06 21.99 12.60
C ILE A 133 -11.26 22.35 11.33
N TYR A 134 -10.90 21.37 10.50
CA TYR A 134 -10.13 21.55 9.27
C TYR A 134 -11.00 21.63 8.01
N LYS A 135 -12.33 21.56 8.12
CA LYS A 135 -13.25 21.59 6.96
C LYS A 135 -13.04 22.80 6.06
N GLU A 136 -12.92 23.98 6.64
CA GLU A 136 -12.71 25.21 5.88
C GLU A 136 -11.35 25.19 5.15
N LEU A 137 -10.31 24.66 5.80
CA LEU A 137 -8.99 24.52 5.20
C LEU A 137 -9.02 23.56 3.99
N PHE A 138 -9.73 22.44 4.12
CA PHE A 138 -9.89 21.48 3.03
C PHE A 138 -10.69 22.07 1.87
N SER A 139 -11.84 22.68 2.14
CA SER A 139 -12.68 23.31 1.10
C SER A 139 -11.95 24.42 0.33
N ASN A 140 -11.08 25.17 1.01
CA ASN A 140 -10.29 26.22 0.38
C ASN A 140 -9.15 25.64 -0.49
N SER A 141 -8.61 24.49 -0.10
CA SER A 141 -7.44 23.89 -0.74
C SER A 141 -7.80 22.97 -1.90
N PHE A 142 -8.84 22.16 -1.77
CA PHE A 142 -9.24 21.16 -2.76
C PHE A 142 -10.42 21.64 -3.63
N GLY A 143 -10.64 20.95 -4.75
CA GLY A 143 -11.82 21.19 -5.61
C GLY A 143 -13.05 20.46 -5.06
N ASN A 144 -14.24 20.90 -5.47
CA ASN A 144 -15.51 20.29 -5.00
C ASN A 144 -15.68 18.82 -5.41
N ASP A 145 -14.98 18.38 -6.46
CA ASP A 145 -15.03 17.01 -6.95
C ASP A 145 -13.81 16.18 -6.51
N ASP A 146 -12.95 16.76 -5.66
CA ASP A 146 -11.80 16.06 -5.10
C ASP A 146 -12.21 15.24 -3.88
N LEU A 147 -11.55 14.10 -3.68
CA LEU A 147 -11.73 13.24 -2.51
C LEU A 147 -10.39 13.06 -1.80
N ILE A 148 -10.38 13.21 -0.48
CA ILE A 148 -9.23 12.88 0.36
C ILE A 148 -9.55 11.61 1.12
N ILE A 149 -8.74 10.57 0.95
CA ILE A 149 -8.87 9.29 1.66
C ILE A 149 -7.66 9.15 2.58
N MET A 150 -7.91 8.93 3.87
CA MET A 150 -6.87 8.77 4.87
C MET A 150 -7.27 7.81 5.99
N GLY A 151 -6.30 7.17 6.61
CA GLY A 151 -6.50 6.38 7.84
C GLY A 151 -6.46 7.27 9.07
N LEU A 152 -7.48 7.17 9.92
CA LEU A 152 -7.63 7.92 11.17
C LEU A 152 -8.15 7.02 12.28
N ASN A 153 -7.87 7.40 13.52
CA ASN A 153 -8.53 6.80 14.66
C ASN A 153 -9.96 7.33 14.79
N SER A 154 -10.88 6.45 15.16
CA SER A 154 -12.22 6.85 15.55
C SER A 154 -12.58 6.32 16.93
N VAL A 155 -13.45 7.04 17.64
CA VAL A 155 -13.93 6.65 18.95
C VAL A 155 -15.45 6.59 18.95
N LYS A 156 -16.00 5.52 19.51
CA LYS A 156 -17.44 5.36 19.73
C LYS A 156 -17.69 5.04 21.20
N THR A 157 -18.49 5.84 21.86
CA THR A 157 -18.92 5.58 23.24
C THR A 157 -20.11 4.63 23.24
N LYS A 158 -20.01 3.51 23.95
CA LYS A 158 -21.08 2.54 24.17
C LYS A 158 -21.09 2.13 25.65
N ASN A 159 -22.24 2.26 26.32
CA ASN A 159 -22.41 1.91 27.73
C ASN A 159 -21.36 2.58 28.66
N SER A 160 -21.06 3.87 28.42
CA SER A 160 -20.04 4.66 29.13
C SER A 160 -18.59 4.19 28.92
N GLU A 161 -18.32 3.25 28.03
CA GLU A 161 -16.98 2.82 27.63
C GLU A 161 -16.64 3.40 26.26
N ASN A 162 -15.41 3.85 26.09
CA ASN A 162 -14.89 4.30 24.81
C ASN A 162 -14.26 3.13 24.04
N LEU A 163 -14.79 2.85 22.87
CA LEU A 163 -14.25 1.88 21.93
C LEU A 163 -13.46 2.65 20.85
N PHE A 164 -12.22 2.23 20.62
CA PHE A 164 -11.31 2.84 19.65
C PHE A 164 -11.20 1.95 18.42
N PHE A 165 -11.22 2.56 17.25
CA PHE A 165 -11.15 1.86 15.97
C PHE A 165 -10.15 2.54 15.05
N ASN A 166 -9.39 1.73 14.30
CA ASN A 166 -8.75 2.19 13.07
C ASN A 166 -9.84 2.33 12.00
N SER A 167 -9.90 3.48 11.37
CA SER A 167 -10.94 3.81 10.42
C SER A 167 -10.35 4.44 9.17
N MET A 168 -10.99 4.21 8.04
CA MET A 168 -10.74 4.95 6.81
C MET A 168 -11.77 6.07 6.72
N ALA A 169 -11.29 7.30 6.57
CA ALA A 169 -12.12 8.48 6.37
C ALA A 169 -12.03 8.96 4.92
N VAL A 170 -13.14 9.47 4.41
CA VAL A 170 -13.24 10.11 3.10
C VAL A 170 -13.80 11.50 3.32
N PHE A 171 -13.07 12.51 2.85
CA PHE A 171 -13.47 13.93 2.89
C PHE A 171 -13.69 14.44 1.47
N ASN A 172 -14.73 15.26 1.36
CA ASN A 172 -15.12 15.94 0.12
C ASN A 172 -15.30 17.44 0.42
#